data_fcb56fc26390959ca6ce0c873ca7c927
#
_entry.id   fcb56fc26390959ca6ce0c873ca7c927
#
_cell.length_a   1.000
_cell.length_b   1.000
_cell.length_c   1.000
_cell.angle_alpha   90.00
_cell.angle_beta   90.00
_cell.angle_gamma   90.00
#
_symmetry.space_group_name_H-M   'P 1'
#
loop_
_entity.id
_entity.type
_entity.pdbx_description
1 polymer ?
#
loop_
_entity_poly.entity_id
_entity_poly.type
_entity_poly.pdbx_seq_one_letter_code
_entity_poly.pdbx_strand_id
1 'polypeptide(L)'
;SERGPGVPQPQCCRRVRLRRELHGLSVNATAGATARDYFSLFQLEPDFALDETALERAYHTLLTQFHPDRYAGKPQVEQRVAAQFCADINSGYRILSDEVSRAEYLLQQAGVDLVAAERAGVESTFLMTQISLREQLEELESSDAAGRQSLTAEIEGHYATSRDQFASTLSTGAHLDAARHWQEMCYLSKLLS
;
A
#
# COMPACT_ATOMS: atom_id res chain seq x y z
N SER A 1 -22.83 -15.11 29.68
CA SER A 1 -22.15 -14.13 28.83
C SER A 1 -20.91 -14.77 28.19
N GLU A 2 -21.13 -15.52 27.12
CA GLU A 2 -20.06 -16.18 26.37
C GLU A 2 -19.63 -15.24 25.23
N ARG A 3 -18.38 -14.79 25.29
CA ARG A 3 -17.74 -14.11 24.19
C ARG A 3 -17.33 -15.15 23.14
N GLY A 4 -17.97 -15.13 22.00
CA GLY A 4 -17.59 -15.95 20.86
C GLY A 4 -16.14 -15.71 20.41
N PRO A 5 -15.50 -16.69 19.73
CA PRO A 5 -14.13 -16.59 19.28
C PRO A 5 -14.00 -15.42 18.29
N GLY A 6 -13.10 -14.48 18.62
CA GLY A 6 -12.82 -13.33 17.78
C GLY A 6 -12.26 -13.78 16.43
N VAL A 7 -12.87 -13.31 15.36
CA VAL A 7 -12.39 -13.50 13.98
C VAL A 7 -10.93 -13.01 13.91
N PRO A 8 -9.98 -13.81 13.40
CA PRO A 8 -8.58 -13.39 13.29
C PRO A 8 -8.49 -12.19 12.34
N GLN A 9 -8.04 -11.06 12.88
CA GLN A 9 -7.84 -9.85 12.09
C GLN A 9 -6.68 -10.05 11.10
N PRO A 10 -6.86 -9.66 9.83
CA PRO A 10 -5.84 -9.84 8.82
C PRO A 10 -4.56 -9.05 9.14
N GLN A 11 -3.41 -9.62 8.81
CA GLN A 11 -2.09 -9.04 9.12
C GLN A 11 -1.81 -7.69 8.42
N CYS A 12 -2.59 -7.30 7.41
CA CYS A 12 -2.55 -5.98 6.80
C CYS A 12 -2.84 -4.88 7.84
N CYS A 13 -3.86 -5.11 8.67
CA CYS A 13 -4.20 -4.20 9.76
C CYS A 13 -3.09 -4.08 10.81
N ARG A 14 -2.27 -5.14 11.00
CA ARG A 14 -1.11 -5.07 11.91
C ARG A 14 0.02 -4.18 11.36
N ARG A 15 0.28 -4.19 10.04
CA ARG A 15 1.28 -3.30 9.43
C ARG A 15 0.85 -1.84 9.49
N VAL A 16 -0.42 -1.56 9.28
CA VAL A 16 -0.98 -0.20 9.43
C VAL A 16 -0.86 0.28 10.88
N ARG A 17 -1.14 -0.60 11.89
CA ARG A 17 -0.95 -0.24 13.31
C ARG A 17 0.50 0.04 13.69
N LEU A 18 1.45 -0.79 13.24
CA LEU A 18 2.87 -0.59 13.52
C LEU A 18 3.41 0.70 12.88
N ARG A 19 2.92 1.05 11.66
CA ARG A 19 3.24 2.36 11.06
C ARG A 19 2.68 3.52 11.86
N ARG A 20 1.46 3.38 12.42
CA ARG A 20 0.85 4.44 13.22
C ARG A 20 1.60 4.69 14.54
N GLU A 21 2.15 3.66 15.16
CA GLU A 21 2.98 3.81 16.36
C GLU A 21 4.32 4.51 16.05
N LEU A 22 4.91 4.25 14.87
CA LEU A 22 6.12 4.95 14.43
C LEU A 22 5.85 6.39 13.94
N HIS A 23 4.64 6.69 13.43
CA HIS A 23 4.21 8.04 13.07
C HIS A 23 3.70 8.85 14.27
N GLY A 24 3.18 8.20 15.31
CA GLY A 24 2.69 8.84 16.53
C GLY A 24 3.78 9.52 17.37
N LEU A 25 5.05 9.20 17.13
CA LEU A 25 6.19 9.86 17.79
C LEU A 25 6.67 11.13 17.07
N SER A 26 6.07 11.49 15.92
CA SER A 26 6.49 12.66 15.12
C SER A 26 5.46 13.78 15.02
N VAL A 27 4.33 13.73 15.70
CA VAL A 27 3.22 14.71 15.49
C VAL A 27 3.20 15.83 16.54
N ASN A 28 4.23 15.99 17.36
CA ASN A 28 4.32 17.09 18.32
C ASN A 28 5.63 17.88 18.19
N ALA A 29 5.98 18.28 16.97
CA ALA A 29 6.98 19.31 16.76
C ALA A 29 6.59 20.18 15.57
N THR A 30 6.02 21.31 15.88
CA THR A 30 5.93 22.54 15.07
C THR A 30 5.18 22.44 13.73
N ALA A 31 4.06 23.12 13.67
CA ALA A 31 3.41 23.60 12.44
C ALA A 31 4.47 24.11 11.44
N GLY A 32 4.65 23.38 10.32
CA GLY A 32 5.55 23.84 9.26
C GLY A 32 6.18 22.79 8.35
N ALA A 33 6.20 21.53 8.71
CA ALA A 33 6.61 20.48 7.78
C ALA A 33 5.36 19.87 7.12
N THR A 34 4.94 20.45 6.00
CA THR A 34 4.02 19.76 5.08
C THR A 34 4.63 18.40 4.76
N ALA A 35 3.92 17.31 5.14
CA ALA A 35 4.29 15.97 4.71
C ALA A 35 4.47 16.05 3.19
N ARG A 36 5.70 15.78 2.69
CA ARG A 36 5.98 15.91 1.26
C ARG A 36 5.12 14.92 0.54
N ASP A 37 4.34 15.43 -0.40
CA ASP A 37 3.61 14.58 -1.31
C ASP A 37 4.61 13.79 -2.17
N TYR A 38 4.52 12.47 -2.13
CA TYR A 38 5.43 11.60 -2.86
C TYR A 38 5.27 11.72 -4.38
N PHE A 39 4.07 11.99 -4.89
CA PHE A 39 3.89 12.27 -6.31
C PHE A 39 4.65 13.53 -6.73
N SER A 40 4.51 14.61 -5.96
CA SER A 40 5.27 15.84 -6.19
C SER A 40 6.79 15.65 -6.07
N LEU A 41 7.25 14.77 -5.15
CA LEU A 41 8.68 14.45 -4.99
C LEU A 41 9.28 13.87 -6.28
N PHE A 42 8.53 12.98 -6.95
CA PHE A 42 8.95 12.34 -8.20
C PHE A 42 8.49 13.10 -9.46
N GLN A 43 7.81 14.24 -9.31
CA GLN A 43 7.25 15.05 -10.40
C GLN A 43 6.26 14.25 -11.26
N LEU A 44 5.42 13.44 -10.61
CA LEU A 44 4.39 12.63 -11.22
C LEU A 44 3.00 13.18 -10.85
N GLU A 45 2.03 12.99 -11.74
CA GLU A 45 0.64 13.31 -11.42
C GLU A 45 0.08 12.30 -10.42
N PRO A 46 -0.75 12.77 -9.45
CA PRO A 46 -1.38 11.89 -8.48
C PRO A 46 -2.44 11.02 -9.15
N ASP A 47 -2.07 9.81 -9.55
CA ASP A 47 -2.96 8.83 -10.16
C ASP A 47 -2.64 7.43 -9.62
N PHE A 48 -3.67 6.58 -9.60
CA PHE A 48 -3.49 5.17 -9.31
C PHE A 48 -2.83 4.44 -10.49
N ALA A 49 -3.19 4.78 -11.73
CA ALA A 49 -2.57 4.27 -12.94
C ALA A 49 -1.22 4.98 -13.22
N LEU A 50 -0.20 4.60 -12.45
CA LEU A 50 1.11 5.22 -12.50
C LEU A 50 1.99 4.62 -13.61
N ASP A 51 2.74 5.46 -14.33
CA ASP A 51 3.86 5.01 -15.19
C ASP A 51 5.05 4.57 -14.32
N GLU A 52 5.18 3.26 -14.12
CA GLU A 52 6.25 2.67 -13.31
C GLU A 52 7.64 3.00 -13.88
N THR A 53 7.78 3.07 -15.20
CA THR A 53 9.05 3.43 -15.86
C THR A 53 9.43 4.89 -15.58
N ALA A 54 8.46 5.79 -15.53
CA ALA A 54 8.69 7.18 -15.15
C ALA A 54 9.08 7.30 -13.67
N LEU A 55 8.40 6.55 -12.78
CA LEU A 55 8.74 6.50 -11.36
C LEU A 55 10.16 5.98 -11.13
N GLU A 56 10.55 4.90 -11.80
CA GLU A 56 11.89 4.31 -11.66
C GLU A 56 12.97 5.25 -12.13
N ARG A 57 12.78 5.92 -13.27
CA ARG A 57 13.72 6.94 -13.80
C ARG A 57 13.88 8.11 -12.84
N ALA A 58 12.77 8.62 -12.29
CA ALA A 58 12.79 9.71 -11.33
C ALA A 58 13.51 9.29 -10.03
N TYR A 59 13.24 8.09 -9.53
CA TYR A 59 13.90 7.51 -8.36
C TYR A 59 15.42 7.45 -8.53
N HIS A 60 15.93 6.87 -9.62
CA HIS A 60 17.36 6.77 -9.87
C HIS A 60 18.02 8.15 -10.03
N THR A 61 17.34 9.10 -10.68
CA THR A 61 17.82 10.48 -10.83
C THR A 61 17.98 11.15 -9.46
N LEU A 62 16.96 11.07 -8.61
CA LEU A 62 16.97 11.68 -7.29
C LEU A 62 17.99 11.01 -6.36
N LEU A 63 18.11 9.68 -6.36
CA LEU A 63 19.13 8.98 -5.59
C LEU A 63 20.55 9.42 -6.00
N THR A 64 20.81 9.56 -7.30
CA THR A 64 22.09 10.02 -7.78
C THR A 64 22.41 11.44 -7.29
N GLN A 65 21.41 12.32 -7.20
CA GLN A 65 21.58 13.70 -6.73
C GLN A 65 21.83 13.78 -5.21
N PHE A 66 21.11 13.00 -4.41
CA PHE A 66 21.09 13.09 -2.96
C PHE A 66 21.82 11.93 -2.27
N HIS A 67 22.62 11.15 -3.00
CA HIS A 67 23.36 10.05 -2.38
C HIS A 67 24.31 10.54 -1.27
N PRO A 68 24.31 9.94 -0.08
CA PRO A 68 25.10 10.39 1.07
C PRO A 68 26.60 10.57 0.76
N ASP A 69 27.18 9.71 -0.09
CA ASP A 69 28.60 9.78 -0.46
C ASP A 69 28.98 11.10 -1.15
N ARG A 70 28.06 11.72 -1.87
CA ARG A 70 28.29 13.04 -2.51
C ARG A 70 28.39 14.17 -1.49
N TYR A 71 27.90 13.93 -0.29
CA TYR A 71 27.86 14.89 0.80
C TYR A 71 28.88 14.58 1.91
N ALA A 72 29.66 13.48 1.80
CA ALA A 72 30.62 13.06 2.82
C ALA A 72 31.63 14.14 3.23
N GLY A 73 32.02 15.04 2.28
CA GLY A 73 32.94 16.16 2.56
C GLY A 73 32.24 17.52 2.79
N LYS A 74 30.90 17.54 2.89
CA LYS A 74 30.12 18.77 3.07
C LYS A 74 29.86 19.06 4.56
N PRO A 75 29.40 20.28 4.92
CA PRO A 75 29.01 20.61 6.27
C PRO A 75 27.95 19.62 6.81
N GLN A 76 28.00 19.33 8.11
CA GLN A 76 27.13 18.34 8.76
C GLN A 76 25.63 18.60 8.53
N VAL A 77 25.22 19.87 8.39
CA VAL A 77 23.83 20.23 8.07
C VAL A 77 23.43 19.72 6.69
N GLU A 78 24.30 19.90 5.67
CA GLU A 78 24.04 19.41 4.32
C GLU A 78 24.00 17.88 4.27
N GLN A 79 24.90 17.20 4.99
CA GLN A 79 24.87 15.74 5.09
C GLN A 79 23.54 15.24 5.68
N ARG A 80 23.06 15.89 6.75
CA ARG A 80 21.79 15.53 7.40
C ARG A 80 20.61 15.74 6.47
N VAL A 81 20.58 16.86 5.75
CA VAL A 81 19.53 17.16 4.77
C VAL A 81 19.54 16.14 3.64
N ALA A 82 20.71 15.81 3.08
CA ALA A 82 20.83 14.79 2.02
C ALA A 82 20.36 13.40 2.50
N ALA A 83 20.73 13.01 3.71
CA ALA A 83 20.29 11.75 4.30
C ALA A 83 18.75 11.69 4.49
N GLN A 84 18.14 12.79 4.93
CA GLN A 84 16.68 12.88 5.05
C GLN A 84 16.00 12.79 3.70
N PHE A 85 16.49 13.49 2.68
CA PHE A 85 15.97 13.40 1.32
C PHE A 85 16.10 11.98 0.75
N CYS A 86 17.23 11.34 0.95
CA CYS A 86 17.43 9.95 0.54
C CYS A 86 16.42 9.01 1.21
N ALA A 87 16.14 9.20 2.49
CA ALA A 87 15.13 8.43 3.21
C ALA A 87 13.71 8.68 2.67
N ASP A 88 13.36 9.94 2.37
CA ASP A 88 12.06 10.32 1.80
C ASP A 88 11.90 9.72 0.38
N ILE A 89 12.95 9.77 -0.46
CA ILE A 89 12.98 9.17 -1.80
C ILE A 89 12.74 7.66 -1.73
N ASN A 90 13.45 6.96 -0.86
CA ASN A 90 13.29 5.51 -0.69
C ASN A 90 11.89 5.15 -0.16
N SER A 91 11.36 5.93 0.76
CA SER A 91 10.01 5.71 1.31
C SER A 91 8.93 5.95 0.25
N GLY A 92 9.05 7.05 -0.50
CA GLY A 92 8.12 7.38 -1.58
C GLY A 92 8.14 6.34 -2.69
N TYR A 93 9.32 5.92 -3.15
CA TYR A 93 9.43 4.86 -4.16
C TYR A 93 8.77 3.57 -3.70
N ARG A 94 9.04 3.09 -2.49
CA ARG A 94 8.43 1.87 -1.95
C ARG A 94 6.91 1.95 -1.87
N ILE A 95 6.36 3.14 -1.55
CA ILE A 95 4.91 3.34 -1.46
C ILE A 95 4.29 3.40 -2.84
N LEU A 96 4.91 4.11 -3.78
CA LEU A 96 4.33 4.31 -5.10
C LEU A 96 4.55 3.11 -6.04
N SER A 97 5.61 2.32 -5.86
CA SER A 97 5.87 1.13 -6.68
C SER A 97 4.96 -0.06 -6.36
N ASP A 98 4.39 -0.12 -5.16
CA ASP A 98 3.47 -1.18 -4.77
C ASP A 98 2.01 -0.70 -4.89
N GLU A 99 1.21 -1.39 -5.73
CA GLU A 99 -0.18 -0.99 -6.02
C GLU A 99 -1.04 -0.85 -4.77
N VAL A 100 -0.92 -1.78 -3.82
CA VAL A 100 -1.72 -1.77 -2.58
C VAL A 100 -1.32 -0.61 -1.68
N SER A 101 -0.01 -0.35 -1.55
CA SER A 101 0.52 0.77 -0.77
C SER A 101 0.20 2.12 -1.43
N ARG A 102 0.23 2.18 -2.76
CA ARG A 102 -0.15 3.36 -3.54
C ARG A 102 -1.64 3.68 -3.38
N ALA A 103 -2.50 2.66 -3.44
CA ALA A 103 -3.93 2.80 -3.18
C ALA A 103 -4.21 3.32 -1.77
N GLU A 104 -3.56 2.75 -0.75
CA GLU A 104 -3.62 3.23 0.64
C GLU A 104 -3.24 4.69 0.75
N TYR A 105 -2.14 5.08 0.11
CA TYR A 105 -1.62 6.43 0.14
C TYR A 105 -2.59 7.44 -0.50
N LEU A 106 -3.18 7.10 -1.65
CA LEU A 106 -4.19 7.93 -2.31
C LEU A 106 -5.45 8.11 -1.47
N LEU A 107 -5.94 7.06 -0.81
CA LEU A 107 -7.06 7.15 0.12
C LEU A 107 -6.74 8.05 1.32
N GLN A 108 -5.52 7.96 1.87
CA GLN A 108 -5.08 8.84 2.96
C GLN A 108 -5.02 10.31 2.51
N GLN A 109 -4.53 10.58 1.30
CA GLN A 109 -4.54 11.94 0.73
C GLN A 109 -5.96 12.47 0.50
N ALA A 110 -6.90 11.59 0.11
CA ALA A 110 -8.32 11.94 -0.02
C ALA A 110 -9.02 12.12 1.34
N GLY A 111 -8.31 11.95 2.47
CA GLY A 111 -8.85 12.14 3.81
C GLY A 111 -9.72 10.99 4.33
N VAL A 112 -9.61 9.81 3.72
CA VAL A 112 -10.37 8.62 4.16
C VAL A 112 -9.85 8.12 5.50
N ASP A 113 -10.75 7.90 6.46
CA ASP A 113 -10.41 7.19 7.70
C ASP A 113 -10.36 5.68 7.43
N LEU A 114 -9.16 5.19 7.14
CA LEU A 114 -8.93 3.77 6.83
C LEU A 114 -9.29 2.86 8.00
N VAL A 115 -9.20 3.33 9.24
CA VAL A 115 -9.60 2.54 10.42
C VAL A 115 -11.10 2.37 10.46
N ALA A 116 -11.86 3.42 10.11
CA ALA A 116 -13.31 3.34 10.00
C ALA A 116 -13.72 2.43 8.82
N ALA A 117 -13.03 2.54 7.68
CA ALA A 117 -13.25 1.67 6.52
C ALA A 117 -12.98 0.19 6.86
N GLU A 118 -11.87 -0.12 7.54
CA GLU A 118 -11.56 -1.48 7.99
C GLU A 118 -12.64 -2.05 8.93
N ARG A 119 -13.23 -1.21 9.79
CA ARG A 119 -14.33 -1.65 10.67
C ARG A 119 -15.64 -1.91 9.93
N ALA A 120 -15.88 -1.16 8.86
CA ALA A 120 -17.03 -1.41 7.98
C ALA A 120 -16.89 -2.76 7.25
N GLY A 121 -15.64 -3.17 6.98
CA GLY A 121 -15.32 -4.45 6.36
C GLY A 121 -15.62 -4.51 4.87
N VAL A 122 -15.45 -5.69 4.31
CA VAL A 122 -15.78 -6.03 2.93
C VAL A 122 -17.12 -6.77 2.86
N GLU A 123 -17.67 -6.90 1.66
CA GLU A 123 -18.94 -7.60 1.48
C GLU A 123 -18.84 -9.08 1.84
N SER A 124 -19.95 -9.64 2.36
CA SER A 124 -20.01 -11.05 2.77
C SER A 124 -19.74 -12.02 1.60
N THR A 125 -20.14 -11.66 0.40
CA THR A 125 -19.85 -12.40 -0.84
C THR A 125 -18.36 -12.50 -1.10
N PHE A 126 -17.62 -11.41 -0.96
CA PHE A 126 -16.17 -11.41 -1.08
C PHE A 126 -15.50 -12.25 0.00
N LEU A 127 -15.97 -12.15 1.25
CA LEU A 127 -15.43 -12.97 2.35
C LEU A 127 -15.57 -14.47 2.09
N MET A 128 -16.72 -14.89 1.55
CA MET A 128 -16.93 -16.30 1.17
C MET A 128 -15.98 -16.74 0.05
N THR A 129 -15.80 -15.91 -0.97
CA THR A 129 -14.82 -16.17 -2.04
C THR A 129 -13.40 -16.28 -1.48
N GLN A 130 -12.99 -15.37 -0.62
CA GLN A 130 -11.65 -15.37 -0.01
C GLN A 130 -11.42 -16.61 0.87
N ILE A 131 -12.43 -17.06 1.62
CA ILE A 131 -12.36 -18.28 2.41
C ILE A 131 -12.18 -19.49 1.47
N SER A 132 -13.01 -19.60 0.44
CA SER A 132 -12.95 -20.71 -0.53
C SER A 132 -11.59 -20.77 -1.24
N LEU A 133 -11.05 -19.64 -1.70
CA LEU A 133 -9.73 -19.59 -2.34
C LEU A 133 -8.61 -20.03 -1.38
N ARG A 134 -8.72 -19.64 -0.11
CA ARG A 134 -7.75 -20.07 0.91
C ARG A 134 -7.82 -21.55 1.20
N GLU A 135 -9.03 -22.11 1.36
CA GLU A 135 -9.24 -23.55 1.55
C GLU A 135 -8.67 -24.33 0.37
N GLN A 136 -8.92 -23.91 -0.86
CA GLN A 136 -8.36 -24.53 -2.05
C GLN A 136 -6.83 -24.50 -2.06
N LEU A 137 -6.21 -23.37 -1.65
CA LEU A 137 -4.75 -23.27 -1.52
C LEU A 137 -4.17 -24.23 -0.47
N GLU A 138 -4.88 -24.41 0.66
CA GLU A 138 -4.48 -25.32 1.74
C GLU A 138 -4.66 -26.80 1.36
N GLU A 139 -5.64 -27.11 0.52
CA GLU A 139 -5.92 -28.49 0.05
C GLU A 139 -4.99 -28.93 -1.10
N LEU A 140 -4.38 -27.99 -1.83
CA LEU A 140 -3.48 -28.33 -2.93
C LEU A 140 -2.20 -29.00 -2.43
N GLU A 141 -1.95 -30.21 -2.96
CA GLU A 141 -0.69 -30.91 -2.73
C GLU A 141 0.49 -30.09 -3.28
N SER A 142 1.63 -30.16 -2.59
CA SER A 142 2.85 -29.45 -3.01
C SER A 142 3.36 -29.88 -4.40
N SER A 143 2.96 -31.07 -4.86
CA SER A 143 3.30 -31.65 -6.16
C SER A 143 2.37 -31.19 -7.30
N ASP A 144 1.18 -30.66 -7.00
CA ASP A 144 0.21 -30.22 -8.01
C ASP A 144 0.54 -28.81 -8.53
N ALA A 145 1.50 -28.74 -9.43
CA ALA A 145 1.90 -27.49 -10.08
C ALA A 145 0.80 -26.91 -10.97
N ALA A 146 0.01 -27.76 -11.64
CA ALA A 146 -1.04 -27.30 -12.54
C ALA A 146 -2.23 -26.72 -11.77
N GLY A 147 -2.68 -27.38 -10.70
CA GLY A 147 -3.70 -26.86 -9.79
C GLY A 147 -3.30 -25.54 -9.17
N ARG A 148 -2.05 -25.44 -8.71
CA ARG A 148 -1.50 -24.21 -8.15
C ARG A 148 -1.50 -23.05 -9.16
N GLN A 149 -1.05 -23.32 -10.39
CA GLN A 149 -1.07 -22.30 -11.46
C GLN A 149 -2.48 -21.84 -11.79
N SER A 150 -3.45 -22.76 -11.86
CA SER A 150 -4.85 -22.42 -12.12
C SER A 150 -5.44 -21.55 -11.03
N LEU A 151 -5.21 -21.92 -9.77
CA LEU A 151 -5.71 -21.16 -8.63
C LEU A 151 -5.05 -19.80 -8.50
N THR A 152 -3.73 -19.69 -8.78
CA THR A 152 -3.03 -18.40 -8.83
C THR A 152 -3.66 -17.49 -9.88
N ALA A 153 -3.95 -18.00 -11.08
CA ALA A 153 -4.60 -17.23 -12.14
C ALA A 153 -6.03 -16.77 -11.75
N GLU A 154 -6.76 -17.60 -11.01
CA GLU A 154 -8.08 -17.22 -10.47
C GLU A 154 -7.97 -16.09 -9.46
N ILE A 155 -7.02 -16.17 -8.51
CA ILE A 155 -6.76 -15.12 -7.52
C ILE A 155 -6.32 -13.82 -8.21
N GLU A 156 -5.44 -13.90 -9.21
CA GLU A 156 -5.02 -12.75 -10.03
C GLU A 156 -6.20 -12.11 -10.76
N GLY A 157 -7.15 -12.90 -11.25
CA GLY A 157 -8.38 -12.41 -11.87
C GLY A 157 -9.28 -11.62 -10.90
N HIS A 158 -9.44 -12.13 -9.69
CA HIS A 158 -10.13 -11.41 -8.62
C HIS A 158 -9.40 -10.13 -8.22
N TYR A 159 -8.08 -10.18 -8.10
CA TYR A 159 -7.26 -9.02 -7.80
C TYR A 159 -7.39 -7.92 -8.87
N ALA A 160 -7.30 -8.30 -10.13
CA ALA A 160 -7.47 -7.37 -11.25
C ALA A 160 -8.86 -6.70 -11.22
N THR A 161 -9.91 -7.46 -10.91
CA THR A 161 -11.27 -6.93 -10.78
C THR A 161 -11.37 -5.89 -9.66
N SER A 162 -10.89 -6.20 -8.45
CA SER A 162 -10.90 -5.26 -7.32
C SER A 162 -10.02 -4.04 -7.59
N ARG A 163 -8.88 -4.20 -8.26
CA ARG A 163 -8.01 -3.11 -8.69
C ARG A 163 -8.71 -2.14 -9.65
N ASP A 164 -9.38 -2.68 -10.67
CA ASP A 164 -10.07 -1.86 -11.68
C ASP A 164 -11.27 -1.13 -11.06
N GLN A 165 -11.99 -1.79 -10.14
CA GLN A 165 -13.06 -1.17 -9.35
C GLN A 165 -12.53 -0.08 -8.42
N PHE A 166 -11.38 -0.30 -7.78
CA PHE A 166 -10.70 0.73 -6.99
C PHE A 166 -10.40 1.98 -7.83
N ALA A 167 -9.76 1.80 -8.99
CA ALA A 167 -9.42 2.91 -9.88
C ALA A 167 -10.66 3.69 -10.31
N SER A 168 -11.73 3.00 -10.68
CA SER A 168 -13.01 3.60 -11.10
C SER A 168 -13.67 4.37 -9.96
N THR A 169 -13.79 3.79 -8.77
CA THR A 169 -14.45 4.43 -7.62
C THR A 169 -13.62 5.60 -7.07
N LEU A 170 -12.29 5.50 -7.09
CA LEU A 170 -11.40 6.60 -6.72
C LEU A 170 -11.60 7.80 -7.67
N SER A 171 -11.62 7.56 -8.99
CA SER A 171 -11.76 8.62 -10.00
C SER A 171 -13.11 9.34 -9.93
N THR A 172 -14.17 8.64 -9.50
CA THR A 172 -15.51 9.23 -9.31
C THR A 172 -15.71 9.90 -7.94
N GLY A 173 -14.72 9.85 -7.07
CA GLY A 173 -14.79 10.40 -5.71
C GLY A 173 -15.59 9.53 -4.72
N ALA A 174 -15.94 8.30 -5.08
CA ALA A 174 -16.63 7.34 -4.21
C ALA A 174 -15.63 6.69 -3.24
N HIS A 175 -15.01 7.51 -2.38
CA HIS A 175 -13.86 7.13 -1.57
C HIS A 175 -14.12 5.97 -0.59
N LEU A 176 -15.36 5.81 -0.08
CA LEU A 176 -15.71 4.70 0.81
C LEU A 176 -15.76 3.36 0.04
N ASP A 177 -16.27 3.38 -1.18
CA ASP A 177 -16.27 2.20 -2.04
C ASP A 177 -14.85 1.87 -2.50
N ALA A 178 -14.06 2.88 -2.86
CA ALA A 178 -12.64 2.70 -3.15
C ALA A 178 -11.89 2.06 -1.97
N ALA A 179 -12.16 2.48 -0.74
CA ALA A 179 -11.55 1.89 0.46
C ALA A 179 -11.93 0.41 0.63
N ARG A 180 -13.15 0.00 0.26
CA ARG A 180 -13.58 -1.39 0.27
C ARG A 180 -12.79 -2.23 -0.75
N HIS A 181 -12.67 -1.75 -1.98
CA HIS A 181 -11.89 -2.43 -3.02
C HIS A 181 -10.40 -2.48 -2.69
N TRP A 182 -9.85 -1.46 -2.05
CA TRP A 182 -8.49 -1.51 -1.49
C TRP A 182 -8.34 -2.63 -0.46
N GLN A 183 -9.32 -2.84 0.43
CA GLN A 183 -9.28 -3.97 1.38
C GLN A 183 -9.31 -5.32 0.66
N GLU A 184 -10.13 -5.47 -0.38
CA GLU A 184 -10.17 -6.67 -1.20
C GLU A 184 -8.79 -6.94 -1.84
N MET A 185 -8.16 -5.92 -2.44
CA MET A 185 -6.78 -6.01 -2.95
C MET A 185 -5.80 -6.46 -1.85
N CYS A 186 -5.91 -5.92 -0.63
CA CYS A 186 -5.10 -6.33 0.51
C CYS A 186 -5.27 -7.81 0.88
N TYR A 187 -6.47 -8.35 0.79
CA TYR A 187 -6.74 -9.77 1.07
C TYR A 187 -6.15 -10.67 -0.03
N LEU A 188 -6.39 -10.31 -1.28
CA LEU A 188 -5.97 -11.12 -2.43
C LEU A 188 -4.45 -11.10 -2.63
N SER A 189 -3.79 -9.97 -2.44
CA SER A 189 -2.33 -9.87 -2.54
C SER A 189 -1.59 -10.79 -1.54
N LYS A 190 -2.23 -11.13 -0.41
CA LYS A 190 -1.66 -12.08 0.56
C LYS A 190 -1.80 -13.53 0.14
N LEU A 191 -2.81 -13.84 -0.67
CA LEU A 191 -2.94 -15.19 -1.22
C LEU A 191 -1.94 -15.43 -2.35
N LEU A 192 -1.44 -14.34 -2.98
CA LEU A 192 -0.43 -14.38 -4.04
C LEU A 192 1.02 -14.33 -3.51
N SER A 193 1.24 -14.05 -2.23
CA SER A 193 2.56 -13.94 -1.60
C SER A 193 2.94 -15.27 -0.93
#